data_f6084970f016b73ff564698637bc4847
#
_entry.id   f6084970f016b73ff564698637bc4847
#
_cell.length_a   1.000
_cell.length_b   1.000
_cell.length_c   1.000
_cell.angle_alpha   90.00
_cell.angle_beta   90.00
_cell.angle_gamma   90.00
#
_symmetry.space_group_name_H-M   'P 1'
#
loop_
_entity.id
_entity.type
_entity.pdbx_description
1 polymer ?
#
loop_
_entity_poly.entity_id
_entity_poly.type
_entity_poly.pdbx_seq_one_letter_code
_entity_poly.pdbx_strand_id
1 'polypeptide(L)'
;MTRFIYLITFLATIPAANWMIGNVGTVCVPNGPCLIPVAPGLMAPSGVLLIGIALVLRDAVHEYFGPIVAALSIVVGASLSAFIAPAPLVVASGLAFLLSELADMAVYTPLRRRRLVLAVLASGAVGAFVDSAVFLWIAFGSLDYLSGQVVGKVWMTVAAALWLWGRRRRG
;
A
#
# COMPACT_ATOMS: atom_id res chain seq x y z
N MET A 1 -1.69 3.17 -24.61
CA MET A 1 -1.17 1.91 -24.04
C MET A 1 -0.62 2.08 -22.63
N THR A 2 0.21 3.07 -22.35
CA THR A 2 0.90 3.24 -21.06
C THR A 2 -0.03 3.31 -19.82
N ARG A 3 -1.18 4.01 -19.92
CA ARG A 3 -2.16 4.14 -18.83
C ARG A 3 -2.77 2.81 -18.37
N PHE A 4 -3.04 1.89 -19.30
CA PHE A 4 -3.58 0.57 -18.95
C PHE A 4 -2.55 -0.33 -18.28
N ILE A 5 -1.25 -0.13 -18.55
CA ILE A 5 -0.17 -0.84 -17.85
C ILE A 5 -0.20 -0.48 -16.37
N TYR A 6 -0.36 0.80 -16.00
CA TYR A 6 -0.48 1.20 -14.60
C TYR A 6 -1.68 0.53 -13.92
N LEU A 7 -2.84 0.49 -14.58
CA LEU A 7 -4.03 -0.14 -14.04
C LEU A 7 -3.84 -1.65 -13.82
N ILE A 8 -3.34 -2.37 -14.83
CA ILE A 8 -3.12 -3.82 -14.75
C ILE A 8 -2.06 -4.15 -13.68
N THR A 9 -0.96 -3.40 -13.64
CA THR A 9 0.10 -3.60 -12.64
C THR A 9 -0.43 -3.33 -11.24
N PHE A 10 -1.22 -2.26 -11.07
CA PHE A 10 -1.86 -1.96 -9.78
C PHE A 10 -2.78 -3.10 -9.33
N LEU A 11 -3.67 -3.58 -10.20
CA LEU A 11 -4.56 -4.71 -9.89
C LEU A 11 -3.79 -5.97 -9.49
N ALA A 12 -2.64 -6.23 -10.12
CA ALA A 12 -1.82 -7.40 -9.83
C ALA A 12 -1.03 -7.27 -8.52
N THR A 13 -0.68 -6.05 -8.08
CA THR A 13 0.10 -5.86 -6.84
C THR A 13 -0.67 -6.27 -5.59
N ILE A 14 -1.99 -6.10 -5.56
CA ILE A 14 -2.83 -6.40 -4.37
C ILE A 14 -2.84 -7.90 -4.07
N PRO A 15 -3.25 -8.79 -4.99
CA PRO A 15 -3.21 -10.23 -4.75
C PRO A 15 -1.77 -10.74 -4.57
N ALA A 16 -0.80 -10.21 -5.30
CA ALA A 16 0.59 -10.59 -5.15
C ALA A 16 1.14 -10.24 -3.76
N ALA A 17 0.81 -9.06 -3.21
CA ALA A 17 1.19 -8.67 -1.85
C ALA A 17 0.59 -9.61 -0.80
N ASN A 18 -0.70 -9.92 -0.92
CA ASN A 18 -1.37 -10.84 0.00
C ASN A 18 -0.82 -12.27 -0.09
N TRP A 19 -0.46 -12.72 -1.29
CA TRP A 19 0.22 -14.01 -1.47
C TRP A 19 1.62 -14.03 -0.83
N MET A 20 2.41 -12.97 -1.02
CA MET A 20 3.76 -12.87 -0.44
C MET A 20 3.75 -12.99 1.08
N ILE A 21 2.78 -12.36 1.75
CA ILE A 21 2.67 -12.39 3.21
C ILE A 21 2.60 -13.82 3.76
N GLY A 22 1.97 -14.73 3.03
CA GLY A 22 1.86 -16.14 3.44
C GLY A 22 2.97 -17.07 2.94
N ASN A 23 3.79 -16.63 1.97
CA ASN A 23 4.66 -17.54 1.23
C ASN A 23 6.12 -17.09 1.10
N VAL A 24 6.42 -15.81 1.28
CA VAL A 24 7.75 -15.24 1.00
C VAL A 24 8.25 -14.44 2.18
N GLY A 25 9.40 -14.83 2.73
CA GLY A 25 10.04 -14.09 3.82
C GLY A 25 11.32 -14.76 4.29
N THR A 26 12.11 -14.04 5.07
CA THR A 26 13.31 -14.59 5.73
C THR A 26 12.94 -15.39 6.98
N VAL A 27 11.83 -15.04 7.62
CA VAL A 27 11.25 -15.73 8.78
C VAL A 27 9.74 -15.75 8.60
N CYS A 28 9.12 -16.93 8.67
CA CYS A 28 7.66 -17.04 8.69
C CYS A 28 7.19 -17.42 10.10
N VAL A 29 6.29 -16.60 10.64
CA VAL A 29 5.72 -16.83 11.97
C VAL A 29 4.64 -17.91 11.87
N PRO A 30 4.64 -18.94 12.74
CA PRO A 30 3.55 -19.91 12.77
C PRO A 30 2.20 -19.25 12.95
N ASN A 31 1.26 -19.52 12.05
CA ASN A 31 -0.07 -18.88 11.98
C ASN A 31 -0.02 -17.34 11.84
N GLY A 32 1.07 -16.78 11.33
CA GLY A 32 1.31 -15.36 11.15
C GLY A 32 1.93 -15.04 9.79
N PRO A 33 2.44 -13.82 9.60
CA PRO A 33 3.05 -13.40 8.35
C PRO A 33 4.46 -13.97 8.16
N CYS A 34 4.85 -14.11 6.89
CA CYS A 34 6.26 -14.19 6.52
C CYS A 34 6.86 -12.77 6.54
N LEU A 35 7.98 -12.63 7.23
CA LEU A 35 8.64 -11.35 7.53
C LEU A 35 9.90 -11.17 6.69
N ILE A 36 10.20 -9.91 6.40
CA ILE A 36 11.46 -9.46 5.79
C ILE A 36 12.09 -8.34 6.61
N PRO A 37 13.41 -8.23 6.65
CA PRO A 37 14.08 -7.08 7.26
C PRO A 37 13.92 -5.85 6.36
N VAL A 38 13.44 -4.74 6.91
CA VAL A 38 13.29 -3.46 6.20
C VAL A 38 14.27 -2.39 6.69
N ALA A 39 14.82 -2.58 7.90
CA ALA A 39 15.91 -1.79 8.46
C ALA A 39 16.58 -2.62 9.58
N PRO A 40 17.77 -2.21 10.10
CA PRO A 40 18.39 -2.87 11.23
C PRO A 40 17.43 -2.99 12.41
N GLY A 41 17.15 -4.24 12.84
CA GLY A 41 16.22 -4.53 13.94
C GLY A 41 14.73 -4.32 13.62
N LEU A 42 14.35 -3.97 12.40
CA LEU A 42 12.96 -3.79 12.00
C LEU A 42 12.54 -4.84 10.98
N MET A 43 11.51 -5.60 11.33
CA MET A 43 10.89 -6.60 10.46
C MET A 43 9.50 -6.12 10.02
N ALA A 44 9.08 -6.51 8.83
CA ALA A 44 7.74 -6.23 8.32
C ALA A 44 7.20 -7.43 7.54
N PRO A 45 5.86 -7.63 7.48
CA PRO A 45 5.25 -8.56 6.54
C PRO A 45 5.71 -8.30 5.11
N SER A 46 6.11 -9.36 4.40
CA SER A 46 6.81 -9.26 3.10
C SER A 46 6.02 -8.53 2.02
N GLY A 47 4.69 -8.57 2.08
CA GLY A 47 3.82 -7.82 1.17
C GLY A 47 4.03 -6.31 1.17
N VAL A 48 4.69 -5.75 2.21
CA VAL A 48 4.97 -4.31 2.33
C VAL A 48 5.72 -3.75 1.11
N LEU A 49 6.57 -4.55 0.46
CA LEU A 49 7.31 -4.12 -0.73
C LEU A 49 6.36 -3.79 -1.89
N LEU A 50 5.40 -4.67 -2.14
CA LEU A 50 4.41 -4.47 -3.22
C LEU A 50 3.39 -3.38 -2.85
N ILE A 51 3.01 -3.27 -1.58
CA ILE A 51 2.09 -2.21 -1.14
C ILE A 51 2.72 -0.83 -1.31
N GLY A 52 4.01 -0.64 -1.02
CA GLY A 52 4.70 0.62 -1.29
C GLY A 52 4.68 1.01 -2.78
N ILE A 53 4.84 0.03 -3.68
CA ILE A 53 4.70 0.24 -5.14
C ILE A 53 3.24 0.51 -5.50
N ALA A 54 2.29 -0.22 -4.90
CA ALA A 54 0.87 -0.08 -5.16
C ALA A 54 0.36 1.34 -4.85
N LEU A 55 0.86 1.99 -3.79
CA LEU A 55 0.51 3.37 -3.46
C LEU A 55 0.83 4.33 -4.60
N VAL A 56 2.02 4.21 -5.21
CA VAL A 56 2.42 5.06 -6.34
C VAL A 56 1.65 4.72 -7.62
N LEU A 57 1.38 3.44 -7.85
CA LEU A 57 0.56 3.00 -9.00
C LEU A 57 -0.91 3.45 -8.84
N ARG A 58 -1.45 3.41 -7.62
CA ARG A 58 -2.77 3.93 -7.30
C ARG A 58 -2.89 5.41 -7.68
N ASP A 59 -1.89 6.22 -7.32
CA ASP A 59 -1.88 7.64 -7.66
C ASP A 59 -1.85 7.86 -9.17
N ALA A 60 -1.07 7.07 -9.91
CA ALA A 60 -1.07 7.10 -11.37
C ALA A 60 -2.44 6.69 -11.97
N VAL A 61 -3.07 5.65 -11.44
CA VAL A 61 -4.43 5.24 -11.86
C VAL A 61 -5.44 6.35 -11.57
N HIS A 62 -5.36 6.97 -10.39
CA HIS A 62 -6.21 8.09 -10.03
C HIS A 62 -6.03 9.29 -11.00
N GLU A 63 -4.79 9.63 -11.36
CA GLU A 63 -4.47 10.72 -12.29
C GLU A 63 -5.03 10.45 -13.71
N TYR A 64 -4.91 9.21 -14.21
CA TYR A 64 -5.32 8.87 -15.59
C TYR A 64 -6.79 8.49 -15.76
N PHE A 65 -7.41 7.92 -14.75
CA PHE A 65 -8.76 7.34 -14.84
C PHE A 65 -9.75 7.93 -13.83
N GLY A 66 -9.27 8.73 -12.89
CA GLY A 66 -10.08 9.35 -11.84
C GLY A 66 -10.28 8.48 -10.58
N PRO A 67 -10.86 9.09 -9.52
CA PRO A 67 -10.97 8.45 -8.19
C PRO A 67 -11.87 7.21 -8.18
N ILE A 68 -12.94 7.21 -8.98
CA ILE A 68 -13.89 6.08 -9.03
C ILE A 68 -13.21 4.82 -9.57
N VAL A 69 -12.42 4.94 -10.65
CA VAL A 69 -11.70 3.80 -11.23
C VAL A 69 -10.62 3.33 -10.28
N ALA A 70 -9.91 4.22 -9.60
CA ALA A 70 -8.94 3.84 -8.57
C ALA A 70 -9.61 3.04 -7.44
N ALA A 71 -10.74 3.52 -6.90
CA ALA A 71 -11.48 2.83 -5.86
C ALA A 71 -12.01 1.45 -6.32
N LEU A 72 -12.61 1.38 -7.52
CA LEU A 72 -13.08 0.11 -8.09
C LEU A 72 -11.94 -0.87 -8.30
N SER A 73 -10.76 -0.40 -8.72
CA SER A 73 -9.59 -1.25 -8.91
C SER A 73 -9.13 -1.92 -7.60
N ILE A 74 -9.31 -1.25 -6.47
CA ILE A 74 -9.00 -1.83 -5.16
C ILE A 74 -9.99 -2.93 -4.80
N VAL A 75 -11.29 -2.68 -5.02
CA VAL A 75 -12.33 -3.69 -4.79
C VAL A 75 -12.07 -4.92 -5.67
N VAL A 76 -11.74 -4.72 -6.94
CA VAL A 76 -11.39 -5.81 -7.86
C VAL A 76 -10.14 -6.53 -7.40
N GLY A 77 -9.07 -5.81 -7.03
CA GLY A 77 -7.83 -6.41 -6.53
C GLY A 77 -8.03 -7.20 -5.24
N ALA A 78 -8.83 -6.69 -4.29
CA ALA A 78 -9.21 -7.40 -3.08
C ALA A 78 -10.02 -8.66 -3.41
N SER A 79 -10.97 -8.58 -4.33
CA SER A 79 -11.75 -9.73 -4.77
C SER A 79 -10.89 -10.82 -5.42
N LEU A 80 -9.91 -10.43 -6.26
CA LEU A 80 -8.94 -11.35 -6.83
C LEU A 80 -8.06 -12.01 -5.75
N SER A 81 -7.71 -11.27 -4.69
CA SER A 81 -6.96 -11.81 -3.56
C SER A 81 -7.71 -12.94 -2.84
N ALA A 82 -9.05 -12.94 -2.84
CA ALA A 82 -9.86 -13.97 -2.18
C ALA A 82 -9.64 -15.39 -2.76
N PHE A 83 -9.12 -15.48 -3.98
CA PHE A 83 -8.80 -16.78 -4.60
C PHE A 83 -7.45 -17.37 -4.17
N ILE A 84 -6.55 -16.54 -3.59
CA ILE A 84 -5.16 -16.94 -3.34
C ILE A 84 -4.67 -16.61 -1.92
N ALA A 85 -5.44 -15.88 -1.14
CA ALA A 85 -5.09 -15.47 0.22
C ALA A 85 -6.21 -15.80 1.20
N PRO A 86 -5.88 -16.08 2.48
CA PRO A 86 -6.86 -16.27 3.54
C PRO A 86 -7.79 -15.06 3.71
N ALA A 87 -9.08 -15.33 3.97
CA ALA A 87 -10.09 -14.29 4.11
C ALA A 87 -9.72 -13.14 5.08
N PRO A 88 -9.07 -13.38 6.24
CA PRO A 88 -8.64 -12.31 7.12
C PRO A 88 -7.69 -11.30 6.45
N LEU A 89 -6.77 -11.76 5.61
CA LEU A 89 -5.85 -10.87 4.87
C LEU A 89 -6.59 -10.02 3.84
N VAL A 90 -7.55 -10.62 3.13
CA VAL A 90 -8.35 -9.92 2.11
C VAL A 90 -9.19 -8.81 2.75
N VAL A 91 -9.88 -9.12 3.85
CA VAL A 91 -10.70 -8.17 4.60
C VAL A 91 -9.81 -7.07 5.21
N ALA A 92 -8.70 -7.46 5.82
CA ALA A 92 -7.74 -6.51 6.40
C ALA A 92 -7.20 -5.52 5.36
N SER A 93 -6.80 -6.01 4.17
CA SER A 93 -6.31 -5.16 3.08
C SER A 93 -7.36 -4.18 2.58
N GLY A 94 -8.60 -4.65 2.38
CA GLY A 94 -9.70 -3.81 1.90
C GLY A 94 -10.07 -2.70 2.90
N LEU A 95 -10.22 -3.05 4.18
CA LEU A 95 -10.56 -2.11 5.24
C LEU A 95 -9.42 -1.14 5.55
N ALA A 96 -8.18 -1.63 5.60
CA ALA A 96 -7.00 -0.80 5.81
C ALA A 96 -6.91 0.27 4.73
N PHE A 97 -7.08 -0.13 3.47
CA PHE A 97 -7.07 0.81 2.37
C PHE A 97 -8.20 1.84 2.47
N LEU A 98 -9.44 1.41 2.67
CA LEU A 98 -10.59 2.33 2.77
C LEU A 98 -10.39 3.35 3.89
N LEU A 99 -9.99 2.90 5.08
CA LEU A 99 -9.81 3.77 6.23
C LEU A 99 -8.60 4.70 6.06
N SER A 100 -7.52 4.23 5.43
CA SER A 100 -6.36 5.06 5.14
C SER A 100 -6.67 6.18 4.14
N GLU A 101 -7.48 5.90 3.10
CA GLU A 101 -7.92 6.91 2.13
C GLU A 101 -8.81 7.98 2.79
N LEU A 102 -9.71 7.56 3.68
CA LEU A 102 -10.54 8.51 4.44
C LEU A 102 -9.69 9.38 5.36
N ALA A 103 -8.70 8.79 6.03
CA ALA A 103 -7.78 9.52 6.90
C ALA A 103 -6.88 10.49 6.10
N ASP A 104 -6.34 10.04 4.96
CA ASP A 104 -5.58 10.89 4.04
C ASP A 104 -6.42 12.09 3.61
N MET A 105 -7.63 11.86 3.14
CA MET A 105 -8.55 12.90 2.67
C MET A 105 -8.94 13.89 3.78
N ALA A 106 -9.13 13.41 5.01
CA ALA A 106 -9.44 14.25 6.17
C ALA A 106 -8.31 15.21 6.52
N VAL A 107 -7.05 14.80 6.30
CA VAL A 107 -5.87 15.65 6.53
C VAL A 107 -5.58 16.53 5.30
N TYR A 108 -5.63 15.96 4.10
CA TYR A 108 -5.32 16.67 2.85
C TYR A 108 -6.25 17.83 2.58
N THR A 109 -7.56 17.64 2.72
CA THR A 109 -8.59 18.60 2.31
C THR A 109 -8.44 19.98 3.01
N PRO A 110 -8.28 20.08 4.33
CA PRO A 110 -8.12 21.37 4.98
C PRO A 110 -6.76 22.03 4.72
N LEU A 111 -5.68 21.22 4.56
CA LEU A 111 -4.33 21.75 4.40
C LEU A 111 -4.02 22.21 2.97
N ARG A 112 -4.57 21.56 1.94
CA ARG A 112 -4.22 21.81 0.52
C ARG A 112 -4.41 23.27 0.07
N ARG A 113 -5.40 23.96 0.65
CA ARG A 113 -5.70 25.36 0.30
C ARG A 113 -4.64 26.35 0.79
N ARG A 114 -3.87 25.99 1.81
CA ARG A 114 -2.87 26.87 2.43
C ARG A 114 -1.43 26.45 2.16
N ARG A 115 -1.15 25.12 2.20
CA ARG A 115 0.22 24.57 2.10
C ARG A 115 0.18 23.21 1.40
N LEU A 116 0.18 23.22 0.06
CA LEU A 116 0.03 21.98 -0.75
C LEU A 116 1.09 20.93 -0.41
N VAL A 117 2.37 21.31 -0.30
CA VAL A 117 3.45 20.35 0.02
C VAL A 117 3.24 19.72 1.39
N LEU A 118 2.89 20.54 2.40
CA LEU A 118 2.60 20.02 3.74
C LEU A 118 1.35 19.12 3.73
N ALA A 119 0.33 19.48 2.95
CA ALA A 119 -0.87 18.66 2.80
C ALA A 119 -0.52 17.27 2.29
N VAL A 120 0.24 17.15 1.20
CA VAL A 120 0.66 15.87 0.61
C VAL A 120 1.50 15.04 1.58
N LEU A 121 2.50 15.66 2.24
CA LEU A 121 3.37 14.94 3.17
C LEU A 121 2.64 14.47 4.42
N ALA A 122 1.82 15.34 5.01
CA ALA A 122 1.10 15.01 6.24
C ALA A 122 0.00 13.97 5.99
N SER A 123 -0.78 14.14 4.91
CA SER A 123 -1.84 13.18 4.57
C SER A 123 -1.27 11.82 4.22
N GLY A 124 -0.23 11.78 3.39
CA GLY A 124 0.44 10.52 3.03
C GLY A 124 1.04 9.79 4.23
N ALA A 125 1.62 10.53 5.19
CA ALA A 125 2.13 9.93 6.44
C ALA A 125 1.01 9.35 7.30
N VAL A 126 -0.11 10.09 7.46
CA VAL A 126 -1.28 9.61 8.20
C VAL A 126 -1.92 8.43 7.49
N GLY A 127 -2.11 8.49 6.18
CA GLY A 127 -2.64 7.38 5.38
C GLY A 127 -1.79 6.12 5.52
N ALA A 128 -0.47 6.22 5.38
CA ALA A 128 0.44 5.08 5.52
C ALA A 128 0.42 4.47 6.93
N PHE A 129 0.31 5.32 7.97
CA PHE A 129 0.19 4.85 9.35
C PHE A 129 -1.13 4.14 9.60
N VAL A 130 -2.26 4.73 9.20
CA VAL A 130 -3.59 4.15 9.37
C VAL A 130 -3.72 2.83 8.62
N ASP A 131 -3.26 2.79 7.36
CA ASP A 131 -3.24 1.55 6.57
C ASP A 131 -2.45 0.44 7.27
N SER A 132 -1.25 0.76 7.78
CA SER A 132 -0.42 -0.22 8.47
C SER A 132 -1.03 -0.70 9.79
N ALA A 133 -1.57 0.22 10.59
CA ALA A 133 -2.17 -0.11 11.88
C ALA A 133 -3.44 -0.96 11.72
N VAL A 134 -4.34 -0.56 10.82
CA VAL A 134 -5.58 -1.27 10.56
C VAL A 134 -5.31 -2.65 9.97
N PHE A 135 -4.41 -2.73 8.97
CA PHE A 135 -4.03 -4.00 8.37
C PHE A 135 -3.47 -4.99 9.40
N LEU A 136 -2.47 -4.58 10.18
CA LEU A 136 -1.83 -5.45 11.16
C LEU A 136 -2.81 -5.89 12.25
N TRP A 137 -3.63 -4.98 12.72
CA TRP A 137 -4.61 -5.30 13.76
C TRP A 137 -5.67 -6.29 13.28
N ILE A 138 -6.23 -6.10 12.09
CA ILE A 138 -7.27 -7.00 11.57
C ILE A 138 -6.69 -8.34 11.12
N ALA A 139 -5.51 -8.32 10.45
CA ALA A 139 -4.92 -9.53 9.90
C ALA A 139 -4.28 -10.43 10.98
N PHE A 140 -3.66 -9.83 12.00
CA PHE A 140 -2.80 -10.56 12.94
C PHE A 140 -3.11 -10.29 14.43
N GLY A 141 -4.00 -9.35 14.74
CA GLY A 141 -4.33 -8.99 16.13
C GLY A 141 -3.20 -8.31 16.90
N SER A 142 -2.13 -7.88 16.23
CA SER A 142 -0.94 -7.27 16.84
C SER A 142 -0.43 -6.10 15.99
N LEU A 143 0.25 -5.15 16.65
CA LEU A 143 0.93 -4.02 16.03
C LEU A 143 2.47 -4.15 16.08
N ASP A 144 3.01 -5.31 16.41
CA ASP A 144 4.45 -5.52 16.62
C ASP A 144 5.31 -5.12 15.41
N TYR A 145 4.77 -5.22 14.19
CA TYR A 145 5.48 -4.89 12.95
C TYR A 145 5.11 -3.53 12.38
N LEU A 146 4.42 -2.66 13.14
CA LEU A 146 3.92 -1.37 12.65
C LEU A 146 5.05 -0.46 12.15
N SER A 147 6.09 -0.29 12.94
CA SER A 147 7.26 0.53 12.55
C SER A 147 7.94 -0.01 11.30
N GLY A 148 8.13 -1.32 11.22
CA GLY A 148 8.69 -1.99 10.04
C GLY A 148 7.82 -1.81 8.80
N GLN A 149 6.48 -1.94 8.92
CA GLN A 149 5.56 -1.70 7.81
C GLN A 149 5.61 -0.26 7.30
N VAL A 150 5.59 0.72 8.20
CA VAL A 150 5.67 2.14 7.80
C VAL A 150 6.98 2.43 7.08
N VAL A 151 8.12 1.98 7.66
CA VAL A 151 9.44 2.15 7.04
C VAL A 151 9.52 1.47 5.68
N GLY A 152 9.08 0.21 5.58
CA GLY A 152 9.09 -0.54 4.32
C GLY A 152 8.25 0.12 3.22
N LYS A 153 7.06 0.64 3.54
CA LYS A 153 6.23 1.40 2.60
C LYS A 153 6.92 2.67 2.13
N VAL A 154 7.52 3.44 3.05
CA VAL A 154 8.24 4.67 2.70
C VAL A 154 9.39 4.36 1.73
N TRP A 155 10.21 3.35 2.00
CA TRP A 155 11.30 2.95 1.10
C TRP A 155 10.82 2.63 -0.30
N MET A 156 9.79 1.81 -0.42
CA MET A 156 9.28 1.38 -1.72
C MET A 156 8.53 2.50 -2.45
N THR A 157 7.80 3.34 -1.72
CA THR A 157 7.15 4.53 -2.28
C THR A 157 8.18 5.50 -2.85
N VAL A 158 9.25 5.79 -2.12
CA VAL A 158 10.35 6.65 -2.60
C VAL A 158 11.03 6.04 -3.81
N ALA A 159 11.37 4.75 -3.78
CA ALA A 159 12.00 4.06 -4.91
C ALA A 159 11.13 4.09 -6.18
N ALA A 160 9.83 3.80 -6.04
CA ALA A 160 8.89 3.82 -7.15
C ALA A 160 8.67 5.24 -7.70
N ALA A 161 8.57 6.24 -6.82
CA ALA A 161 8.43 7.64 -7.22
C ALA A 161 9.66 8.14 -7.99
N LEU A 162 10.88 7.82 -7.54
CA LEU A 162 12.13 8.17 -8.22
C LEU A 162 12.23 7.49 -9.59
N TRP A 163 11.82 6.22 -9.69
CA TRP A 163 11.80 5.51 -10.97
C TRP A 163 10.84 6.13 -11.97
N LEU A 164 9.61 6.49 -11.55
CA LEU A 164 8.63 7.17 -12.41
C LEU A 164 9.11 8.54 -12.85
N TRP A 165 9.70 9.30 -11.93
CA TRP A 165 10.27 10.61 -12.24
C TRP A 165 11.41 10.54 -13.25
N GLY A 166 12.31 9.57 -13.10
CA GLY A 166 13.40 9.32 -14.05
C GLY A 166 12.90 8.96 -15.45
N ARG A 167 11.76 8.22 -15.55
CA ARG A 167 11.14 7.91 -16.86
C ARG A 167 10.51 9.13 -17.53
N ARG A 168 9.82 9.99 -16.76
CA ARG A 168 9.21 11.23 -17.28
C ARG A 168 10.24 12.22 -17.85
N ARG A 169 11.50 12.16 -17.39
CA ARG A 169 12.58 13.02 -17.91
C ARG A 169 13.24 12.50 -19.19
N ARG A 170 13.04 11.22 -19.51
CA ARG A 170 13.68 10.57 -20.69
C ARG A 170 12.74 10.45 -21.90
N GLY A 171 11.50 10.76 -21.78
CA GLY A 171 10.48 10.76 -22.84
C GLY A 171 9.97 12.17 -23.12
#